data_21d07140a2e2423428d747e754d2f581
#
_entry.id   21d07140a2e2423428d747e754d2f581
#
_cell.length_a   1.000
_cell.length_b   1.000
_cell.length_c   1.000
_cell.angle_alpha   90.00
_cell.angle_beta   90.00
_cell.angle_gamma   90.00
#
_symmetry.space_group_name_H-M   'P 1'
#
loop_
_entity.id
_entity.type
_entity.pdbx_description
1 polymer ?
#
loop_
_entity_poly.entity_id
_entity_poly.type
_entity_poly.pdbx_seq_one_letter_code
_entity_poly.pdbx_strand_id
1 'polypeptide(L)'
;IRRGGNFEKKYDLLSRIVPEKILSTPTPSEETAVKALFVSAIEALGVGTALDVFDYFRIRHPNALQFLDDLVAEGIVKEINVEGWKRGAYVMKSTKIPREINASTVLTPFDPIVWNRKRLKRLFDFDYKLEIYKPKIKRQYGYYVMPYLLEDKIVARFDLANRRNTKSL
;
A
#
# COMPACT_ATOMS: atom_id res chain seq x y z
N ILE A 1 -9.72 -12.84 -15.79
CA ILE A 1 -8.93 -12.42 -16.97
C ILE A 1 -7.62 -13.20 -16.96
N ARG A 2 -7.35 -13.97 -18.01
CA ARG A 2 -6.04 -14.58 -18.27
C ARG A 2 -5.33 -13.81 -19.37
N ARG A 3 -4.01 -13.87 -19.43
CA ARG A 3 -3.23 -13.28 -20.51
C ARG A 3 -2.70 -14.37 -21.43
N GLY A 4 -2.88 -14.24 -22.74
CA GLY A 4 -2.24 -15.07 -23.78
C GLY A 4 -0.80 -14.67 -24.02
N GLY A 5 -0.09 -15.39 -24.89
CA GLY A 5 1.34 -15.20 -25.15
C GLY A 5 1.76 -13.79 -25.60
N ASN A 6 0.86 -12.99 -26.16
CA ASN A 6 1.09 -11.62 -26.60
C ASN A 6 0.41 -10.58 -25.68
N PHE A 7 0.29 -10.85 -24.39
CA PHE A 7 -0.44 -10.03 -23.43
C PHE A 7 -1.93 -9.82 -23.77
N GLU A 8 -2.48 -10.58 -24.71
CA GLU A 8 -3.89 -10.56 -25.06
C GLU A 8 -4.74 -10.87 -23.80
N LYS A 9 -5.77 -10.08 -23.58
CA LYS A 9 -6.70 -10.28 -22.48
C LYS A 9 -7.75 -11.32 -22.89
N LYS A 10 -7.79 -12.46 -22.17
CA LYS A 10 -8.83 -13.48 -22.34
C LYS A 10 -9.86 -13.37 -21.23
N TYR A 11 -11.12 -13.31 -21.62
CA TYR A 11 -12.28 -13.19 -20.72
C TYR A 11 -13.04 -14.52 -20.73
N ASP A 12 -13.65 -14.85 -19.61
CA ASP A 12 -14.54 -16.01 -19.48
C ASP A 12 -15.64 -15.69 -18.46
N LEU A 13 -16.65 -16.55 -18.38
CA LEU A 13 -17.74 -16.42 -17.41
C LEU A 13 -17.20 -16.61 -15.99
N LEU A 14 -17.75 -15.84 -15.05
CA LEU A 14 -17.36 -15.91 -13.65
C LEU A 14 -17.51 -17.34 -13.08
N SER A 15 -18.63 -18.00 -13.43
CA SER A 15 -18.92 -19.40 -13.03
C SER A 15 -17.91 -20.43 -13.52
N ARG A 16 -17.12 -20.14 -14.56
CA ARG A 16 -16.06 -21.03 -15.05
C ARG A 16 -14.69 -20.73 -14.45
N ILE A 17 -14.51 -19.54 -13.87
CA ILE A 17 -13.20 -19.10 -13.39
C ILE A 17 -13.13 -19.20 -11.87
N VAL A 18 -14.23 -18.93 -11.19
CA VAL A 18 -14.30 -18.90 -9.72
C VAL A 18 -14.87 -20.21 -9.22
N PRO A 19 -14.20 -20.87 -8.25
CA PRO A 19 -14.72 -22.09 -7.64
C PRO A 19 -16.13 -21.90 -7.05
N GLU A 20 -16.99 -22.91 -7.21
CA GLU A 20 -18.37 -22.90 -6.72
C GLU A 20 -18.46 -22.56 -5.22
N LYS A 21 -17.53 -23.06 -4.41
CA LYS A 21 -17.44 -22.75 -2.98
C LYS A 21 -17.36 -21.26 -2.71
N ILE A 22 -16.70 -20.48 -3.58
CA ILE A 22 -16.59 -19.02 -3.44
C ILE A 22 -17.87 -18.35 -3.94
N LEU A 23 -18.44 -18.84 -5.04
CA LEU A 23 -19.67 -18.30 -5.62
C LEU A 23 -20.87 -18.49 -4.69
N SER A 24 -20.90 -19.59 -3.95
CA SER A 24 -21.99 -19.91 -2.99
C SER A 24 -21.79 -19.26 -1.61
N THR A 25 -20.64 -18.63 -1.35
CA THR A 25 -20.42 -17.92 -0.08
C THR A 25 -21.38 -16.73 0.04
N PRO A 26 -22.13 -16.60 1.12
CA PRO A 26 -23.00 -15.46 1.34
C PRO A 26 -22.22 -14.15 1.28
N THR A 27 -22.76 -13.16 0.60
CA THR A 27 -22.16 -11.80 0.59
C THR A 27 -22.29 -11.20 1.99
N PRO A 28 -21.20 -10.72 2.60
CA PRO A 28 -21.25 -10.06 3.89
C PRO A 28 -22.03 -8.74 3.81
N SER A 29 -22.48 -8.21 4.94
CA SER A 29 -23.01 -6.85 5.00
C SER A 29 -21.92 -5.84 4.59
N GLU A 30 -22.34 -4.65 4.12
CA GLU A 30 -21.42 -3.59 3.74
C GLU A 30 -20.50 -3.21 4.91
N GLU A 31 -21.05 -3.06 6.11
CA GLU A 31 -20.28 -2.80 7.32
C GLU A 31 -19.20 -3.87 7.57
N THR A 32 -19.60 -5.16 7.55
CA THR A 32 -18.68 -6.28 7.76
C THR A 32 -17.57 -6.27 6.71
N ALA A 33 -17.90 -6.01 5.44
CA ALA A 33 -16.94 -5.95 4.36
C ALA A 33 -15.96 -4.78 4.53
N VAL A 34 -16.46 -3.59 4.87
CA VAL A 34 -15.61 -2.41 5.08
C VAL A 34 -14.71 -2.58 6.29
N LYS A 35 -15.22 -3.09 7.43
CA LYS A 35 -14.40 -3.40 8.61
C LYS A 35 -13.28 -4.39 8.29
N ALA A 36 -13.57 -5.45 7.53
CA ALA A 36 -12.56 -6.42 7.10
C ALA A 36 -11.48 -5.79 6.21
N LEU A 37 -11.85 -4.90 5.30
CA LEU A 37 -10.89 -4.15 4.48
C LEU A 37 -10.05 -3.18 5.32
N PHE A 38 -10.62 -2.56 6.35
CA PHE A 38 -9.85 -1.69 7.26
C PHE A 38 -8.81 -2.49 8.06
N VAL A 39 -9.19 -3.66 8.59
CA VAL A 39 -8.25 -4.57 9.25
C VAL A 39 -7.09 -4.91 8.31
N SER A 40 -7.40 -5.36 7.09
CA SER A 40 -6.38 -5.68 6.07
C SER A 40 -5.50 -4.48 5.71
N ALA A 41 -6.08 -3.28 5.64
CA ALA A 41 -5.32 -2.06 5.38
C ALA A 41 -4.35 -1.73 6.53
N ILE A 42 -4.82 -1.84 7.79
CA ILE A 42 -4.00 -1.55 8.98
C ILE A 42 -2.87 -2.58 9.11
N GLU A 43 -3.14 -3.86 8.85
CA GLU A 43 -2.11 -4.91 8.80
C GLU A 43 -1.02 -4.60 7.77
N ALA A 44 -1.43 -4.26 6.54
CA ALA A 44 -0.50 -3.94 5.47
C ALA A 44 0.29 -2.64 5.69
N LEU A 45 -0.32 -1.65 6.33
CA LEU A 45 0.32 -0.37 6.65
C LEU A 45 1.23 -0.44 7.88
N GLY A 46 0.99 -1.40 8.78
CA GLY A 46 1.60 -1.48 10.10
C GLY A 46 1.09 -0.40 11.05
N VAL A 47 1.19 0.86 10.66
CA VAL A 47 0.62 2.03 11.34
C VAL A 47 0.07 3.02 10.32
N GLY A 48 -1.09 3.61 10.57
CA GLY A 48 -1.69 4.59 9.66
C GLY A 48 -2.73 5.48 10.34
N THR A 49 -2.89 6.70 9.86
CA THR A 49 -4.03 7.55 10.24
C THR A 49 -5.32 6.99 9.63
N ALA A 50 -6.49 7.42 10.10
CA ALA A 50 -7.76 7.05 9.48
C ALA A 50 -7.76 7.30 7.96
N LEU A 51 -7.20 8.43 7.52
CA LEU A 51 -7.10 8.75 6.09
C LEU A 51 -6.21 7.77 5.32
N ASP A 52 -5.13 7.27 5.91
CA ASP A 52 -4.27 6.26 5.27
C ASP A 52 -5.03 4.94 5.11
N VAL A 53 -5.78 4.53 6.13
CA VAL A 53 -6.61 3.32 6.12
C VAL A 53 -7.69 3.40 5.03
N PHE A 54 -8.42 4.52 4.98
CA PHE A 54 -9.47 4.73 3.96
C PHE A 54 -8.90 4.78 2.55
N ASP A 55 -7.74 5.43 2.38
CA ASP A 55 -7.10 5.59 1.07
C ASP A 55 -6.49 4.29 0.54
N TYR A 56 -6.15 3.34 1.41
CA TYR A 56 -5.53 2.08 1.02
C TYR A 56 -6.35 1.30 -0.01
N PHE A 57 -7.65 1.14 0.24
CA PHE A 57 -8.62 0.52 -0.67
C PHE A 57 -9.54 1.53 -1.37
N ARG A 58 -9.25 2.84 -1.27
CA ARG A 58 -10.09 3.92 -1.83
C ARG A 58 -11.52 3.92 -1.32
N ILE A 59 -11.72 3.53 -0.06
CA ILE A 59 -13.03 3.47 0.56
C ILE A 59 -13.48 4.88 0.92
N ARG A 60 -14.67 5.24 0.42
CA ARG A 60 -15.36 6.50 0.75
C ARG A 60 -16.74 6.13 1.29
N HIS A 61 -16.83 5.91 2.57
CA HIS A 61 -18.07 5.55 3.25
C HIS A 61 -18.42 6.61 4.31
N PRO A 62 -19.70 7.06 4.43
CA PRO A 62 -20.07 8.09 5.40
C PRO A 62 -19.76 7.68 6.85
N ASN A 63 -19.90 6.41 7.18
CA ASN A 63 -19.67 5.86 8.52
C ASN A 63 -18.25 5.29 8.71
N ALA A 64 -17.28 5.63 7.84
CA ALA A 64 -15.95 5.04 7.88
C ALA A 64 -15.22 5.26 9.23
N LEU A 65 -15.37 6.44 9.84
CA LEU A 65 -14.81 6.70 11.17
C LEU A 65 -15.49 5.84 12.23
N GLN A 66 -16.81 5.74 12.21
CA GLN A 66 -17.56 4.90 13.16
C GLN A 66 -17.10 3.44 13.08
N PHE A 67 -16.88 2.91 11.89
CA PHE A 67 -16.38 1.53 11.73
C PHE A 67 -14.96 1.33 12.28
N LEU A 68 -14.10 2.37 12.24
CA LEU A 68 -12.80 2.31 12.92
C LEU A 68 -12.97 2.34 14.44
N ASP A 69 -13.85 3.19 14.95
CA ASP A 69 -14.13 3.28 16.40
C ASP A 69 -14.70 1.94 16.92
N ASP A 70 -15.57 1.30 16.15
CA ASP A 70 -16.10 -0.03 16.47
C ASP A 70 -14.97 -1.07 16.56
N LEU A 71 -14.04 -1.09 15.59
CA LEU A 71 -12.89 -1.99 15.61
C LEU A 71 -11.96 -1.76 16.83
N VAL A 72 -11.90 -0.52 17.30
CA VAL A 72 -11.19 -0.17 18.55
C VAL A 72 -11.96 -0.70 19.76
N ALA A 73 -13.28 -0.49 19.81
CA ALA A 73 -14.14 -0.98 20.88
C ALA A 73 -14.16 -2.53 20.96
N GLU A 74 -14.16 -3.20 19.80
CA GLU A 74 -14.03 -4.65 19.67
C GLU A 74 -12.64 -5.16 20.07
N GLY A 75 -11.67 -4.28 20.28
CA GLY A 75 -10.31 -4.61 20.69
C GLY A 75 -9.48 -5.29 19.60
N ILE A 76 -9.84 -5.16 18.35
CA ILE A 76 -9.12 -5.65 17.17
C ILE A 76 -7.98 -4.69 16.83
N VAL A 77 -8.27 -3.39 16.91
CA VAL A 77 -7.37 -2.29 16.58
C VAL A 77 -7.12 -1.44 17.83
N LYS A 78 -6.01 -0.74 17.88
CA LYS A 78 -5.72 0.29 18.90
C LYS A 78 -5.50 1.63 18.22
N GLU A 79 -6.09 2.68 18.78
CA GLU A 79 -5.68 4.04 18.48
C GLU A 79 -4.44 4.39 19.31
N ILE A 80 -3.46 5.03 18.68
CA ILE A 80 -2.20 5.44 19.29
C ILE A 80 -1.83 6.85 18.83
N ASN A 81 -0.99 7.52 19.62
CA ASN A 81 -0.32 8.74 19.22
C ASN A 81 1.09 8.43 18.74
N VAL A 82 1.45 8.93 17.57
CA VAL A 82 2.80 8.82 17.01
C VAL A 82 3.47 10.18 17.14
N GLU A 83 4.69 10.19 17.69
CA GLU A 83 5.46 11.42 17.84
C GLU A 83 5.63 12.14 16.49
N GLY A 84 5.42 13.44 16.48
CA GLY A 84 5.46 14.27 15.26
C GLY A 84 4.25 14.19 14.34
N TRP A 85 3.27 13.31 14.61
CA TRP A 85 2.04 13.27 13.84
C TRP A 85 0.95 14.15 14.43
N LYS A 86 0.25 14.89 13.56
CA LYS A 86 -0.83 15.81 13.98
C LYS A 86 -2.15 15.09 14.33
N ARG A 87 -2.29 13.83 13.98
CA ARG A 87 -3.52 13.04 14.14
C ARG A 87 -3.19 11.70 14.75
N GLY A 88 -4.14 11.12 15.50
CA GLY A 88 -4.09 9.76 15.97
C GLY A 88 -3.87 8.76 14.83
N ALA A 89 -3.31 7.65 15.15
CA ALA A 89 -3.03 6.57 14.23
C ALA A 89 -3.57 5.24 14.77
N TYR A 90 -3.76 4.28 13.89
CA TYR A 90 -4.33 2.97 14.17
C TYR A 90 -3.29 1.89 13.89
N VAL A 91 -3.23 0.92 14.79
CA VAL A 91 -2.39 -0.29 14.66
C VAL A 91 -3.21 -1.50 15.06
N MET A 92 -2.86 -2.67 14.55
CA MET A 92 -3.45 -3.91 15.05
C MET A 92 -3.09 -4.11 16.53
N LYS A 93 -4.04 -4.59 17.34
CA LYS A 93 -3.77 -4.90 18.76
C LYS A 93 -2.63 -5.90 18.95
N SER A 94 -2.46 -6.80 17.99
CA SER A 94 -1.42 -7.82 17.94
C SER A 94 -0.05 -7.31 17.46
N THR A 95 0.04 -6.06 16.99
CA THR A 95 1.29 -5.50 16.44
C THR A 95 2.40 -5.51 17.48
N LYS A 96 3.52 -6.13 17.10
CA LYS A 96 4.77 -6.09 17.86
C LYS A 96 5.71 -5.09 17.21
N ILE A 97 6.17 -4.11 17.96
CA ILE A 97 7.13 -3.13 17.47
C ILE A 97 8.52 -3.75 17.58
N PRO A 98 9.24 -3.94 16.46
CA PRO A 98 10.60 -4.46 16.50
C PRO A 98 11.54 -3.45 17.17
N ARG A 99 12.57 -3.94 17.86
CA ARG A 99 13.60 -3.08 18.44
C ARG A 99 14.59 -2.58 17.39
N GLU A 100 14.81 -3.38 16.35
CA GLU A 100 15.72 -3.10 15.25
C GLU A 100 15.06 -3.43 13.92
N ILE A 101 15.41 -2.68 12.90
CA ILE A 101 14.93 -2.88 11.54
C ILE A 101 16.16 -3.15 10.67
N ASN A 102 16.33 -4.38 10.18
CA ASN A 102 17.41 -4.79 9.29
C ASN A 102 16.93 -4.83 7.83
N ALA A 103 16.31 -3.73 7.37
CA ALA A 103 15.85 -3.63 5.99
C ALA A 103 16.97 -3.13 5.08
N SER A 104 17.10 -3.73 3.91
CA SER A 104 17.98 -3.29 2.84
C SER A 104 17.34 -3.68 1.52
N THR A 105 16.58 -2.75 0.92
CA THR A 105 15.79 -3.07 -0.27
C THR A 105 15.45 -1.86 -1.13
N VAL A 106 15.26 -2.13 -2.42
CA VAL A 106 14.74 -1.16 -3.38
C VAL A 106 13.22 -1.26 -3.41
N LEU A 107 12.53 -0.15 -3.18
CA LEU A 107 11.06 -0.08 -3.17
C LEU A 107 10.55 0.33 -4.54
N THR A 108 9.54 -0.37 -5.04
CA THR A 108 8.89 0.03 -6.31
C THR A 108 8.00 1.27 -6.10
N PRO A 109 7.69 2.04 -7.15
CA PRO A 109 6.74 3.16 -7.07
C PRO A 109 5.33 2.77 -6.62
N PHE A 110 4.98 1.48 -6.72
CA PHE A 110 3.68 0.93 -6.35
C PHE A 110 3.68 0.21 -5.01
N ASP A 111 4.82 0.17 -4.33
CA ASP A 111 4.93 -0.37 -2.98
C ASP A 111 4.01 0.39 -2.01
N PRO A 112 3.34 -0.28 -1.06
CA PRO A 112 2.48 0.35 -0.05
C PRO A 112 3.15 1.48 0.75
N ILE A 113 4.46 1.43 0.94
CA ILE A 113 5.23 2.50 1.57
C ILE A 113 5.34 3.72 0.65
N VAL A 114 5.46 3.51 -0.66
CA VAL A 114 5.85 4.55 -1.64
C VAL A 114 4.66 5.22 -2.32
N TRP A 115 3.62 4.48 -2.72
CA TRP A 115 2.56 5.02 -3.57
C TRP A 115 1.75 6.15 -2.90
N ASN A 116 1.56 6.11 -1.57
CA ASN A 116 0.96 7.21 -0.82
C ASN A 116 2.04 8.24 -0.43
N ARG A 117 2.26 9.22 -1.29
CA ARG A 117 3.34 10.21 -1.14
C ARG A 117 3.24 11.07 0.11
N LYS A 118 2.02 11.36 0.57
CA LYS A 118 1.81 12.12 1.81
C LYS A 118 2.25 11.30 3.03
N ARG A 119 1.95 10.00 3.03
CA ARG A 119 2.39 9.08 4.06
C ARG A 119 3.91 8.87 3.99
N LEU A 120 4.47 8.66 2.80
CA LEU A 120 5.91 8.53 2.59
C LEU A 120 6.68 9.75 3.12
N LYS A 121 6.21 10.96 2.82
CA LYS A 121 6.79 12.21 3.35
C LYS A 121 6.70 12.26 4.86
N ARG A 122 5.58 11.85 5.45
CA ARG A 122 5.38 11.86 6.90
C ARG A 122 6.26 10.83 7.63
N LEU A 123 6.48 9.64 7.03
CA LEU A 123 7.26 8.56 7.64
C LEU A 123 8.77 8.79 7.53
N PHE A 124 9.24 9.26 6.37
CA PHE A 124 10.67 9.24 6.01
C PHE A 124 11.20 10.61 5.63
N ASP A 125 10.40 11.68 5.72
CA ASP A 125 10.73 13.03 5.20
C ASP A 125 11.22 13.00 3.74
N PHE A 126 10.70 12.06 2.95
CA PHE A 126 11.15 11.79 1.60
C PHE A 126 10.13 12.26 0.57
N ASP A 127 10.51 13.25 -0.24
CA ASP A 127 9.72 13.73 -1.36
C ASP A 127 9.92 12.84 -2.58
N TYR A 128 8.84 12.24 -3.07
CA TYR A 128 8.88 11.30 -4.17
C TYR A 128 7.85 11.63 -5.25
N LYS A 129 8.32 11.56 -6.50
CA LYS A 129 7.47 11.70 -7.69
C LYS A 129 7.97 10.78 -8.79
N LEU A 130 7.10 9.91 -9.27
CA LEU A 130 7.40 9.10 -10.44
C LEU A 130 7.34 9.98 -11.69
N GLU A 131 8.41 9.96 -12.51
CA GLU A 131 8.58 10.87 -13.64
C GLU A 131 8.41 10.17 -15.01
N ILE A 132 7.90 8.96 -15.03
CA ILE A 132 7.70 8.15 -16.24
C ILE A 132 6.88 8.89 -17.33
N TYR A 133 5.94 9.73 -16.92
CA TYR A 133 5.10 10.51 -17.86
C TYR A 133 5.67 11.90 -18.20
N LYS A 134 6.83 12.27 -17.61
CA LYS A 134 7.49 13.52 -17.96
C LYS A 134 8.39 13.35 -19.18
N PRO A 135 8.45 14.34 -20.10
CA PRO A 135 9.49 14.38 -21.12
C PRO A 135 10.88 14.28 -20.50
N LYS A 136 11.81 13.59 -21.18
CA LYS A 136 13.19 13.32 -20.67
C LYS A 136 13.88 14.57 -20.13
N ILE A 137 13.78 15.69 -20.84
CA ILE A 137 14.43 16.97 -20.49
C ILE A 137 13.87 17.60 -19.21
N LYS A 138 12.65 17.21 -18.79
CA LYS A 138 12.00 17.75 -17.58
C LYS A 138 12.08 16.81 -16.37
N ARG A 139 12.79 15.67 -16.48
CA ARG A 139 13.01 14.74 -15.38
C ARG A 139 14.14 15.23 -14.51
N GLN A 140 13.93 15.19 -13.21
CA GLN A 140 14.93 15.58 -12.22
C GLN A 140 15.80 14.40 -11.79
N TYR A 141 15.17 13.22 -11.61
CA TYR A 141 15.84 12.06 -11.03
C TYR A 141 15.96 10.87 -12.00
N GLY A 142 15.08 10.76 -12.99
CA GLY A 142 15.12 9.66 -13.95
C GLY A 142 13.75 9.23 -14.46
N TYR A 143 13.71 8.08 -15.14
CA TYR A 143 12.49 7.56 -15.76
C TYR A 143 11.63 6.75 -14.78
N TYR A 144 12.23 5.73 -14.16
CA TYR A 144 11.55 4.82 -13.25
C TYR A 144 12.31 4.72 -11.93
N VAL A 145 12.41 5.86 -11.28
CA VAL A 145 13.19 5.99 -10.05
C VAL A 145 12.54 5.24 -8.90
N MET A 146 13.33 4.45 -8.21
CA MET A 146 12.93 3.64 -7.06
C MET A 146 13.67 4.11 -5.81
N PRO A 147 12.98 4.35 -4.68
CA PRO A 147 13.63 4.61 -3.40
C PRO A 147 14.39 3.39 -2.86
N TYR A 148 15.48 3.62 -2.18
CA TYR A 148 16.20 2.57 -1.46
C TYR A 148 16.04 2.75 0.04
N LEU A 149 15.46 1.75 0.66
CA LEU A 149 15.28 1.66 2.11
C LEU A 149 16.48 0.93 2.71
N LEU A 150 17.15 1.58 3.63
CA LEU A 150 18.19 1.00 4.46
C LEU A 150 17.80 1.21 5.91
N GLU A 151 17.62 0.10 6.64
CA GLU A 151 17.09 0.13 8.00
C GLU A 151 15.75 0.87 8.06
N ASP A 152 15.66 1.96 8.78
CA ASP A 152 14.48 2.80 8.96
C ASP A 152 14.46 4.07 8.09
N LYS A 153 15.39 4.21 7.12
CA LYS A 153 15.56 5.43 6.32
C LYS A 153 15.56 5.16 4.82
N ILE A 154 15.03 6.11 4.06
CA ILE A 154 15.22 6.13 2.62
C ILE A 154 16.45 6.96 2.30
N VAL A 155 17.54 6.28 1.91
CA VAL A 155 18.88 6.89 1.79
C VAL A 155 19.30 7.17 0.35
N ALA A 156 18.63 6.56 -0.65
CA ALA A 156 19.02 6.73 -2.05
C ALA A 156 17.82 6.62 -3.01
N ARG A 157 18.09 6.95 -4.28
CA ARG A 157 17.21 6.74 -5.44
C ARG A 157 17.96 5.98 -6.51
N PHE A 158 17.33 4.97 -7.09
CA PHE A 158 17.87 4.19 -8.19
C PHE A 158 16.98 4.33 -9.43
N ASP A 159 17.55 4.61 -10.57
CA ASP A 159 16.88 4.51 -11.88
C ASP A 159 17.65 3.47 -12.70
N LEU A 160 17.15 2.22 -12.66
CA LEU A 160 17.81 1.06 -13.27
C LEU A 160 17.37 0.93 -14.74
N ALA A 161 18.34 0.86 -15.64
CA ALA A 161 18.10 0.68 -17.05
C ALA A 161 18.72 -0.62 -17.56
N ASN A 162 17.89 -1.56 -17.97
CA ASN A 162 18.35 -2.81 -18.60
C ASN A 162 18.90 -2.54 -20.00
N ARG A 163 20.18 -2.65 -20.19
CA ARG A 163 20.88 -2.58 -21.47
C ARG A 163 20.95 -3.97 -22.11
N ARG A 164 19.87 -4.36 -22.79
CA ARG A 164 19.72 -5.70 -23.37
C ARG A 164 20.85 -6.08 -24.32
N ASN A 165 21.39 -5.12 -25.07
CA ASN A 165 22.47 -5.35 -26.05
C ASN A 165 23.80 -5.74 -25.37
N THR A 166 24.07 -5.23 -24.19
CA THR A 166 25.31 -5.50 -23.41
C THR A 166 25.05 -6.47 -22.28
N LYS A 167 23.80 -6.93 -22.09
CA LYS A 167 23.37 -7.79 -20.97
C LYS A 167 23.79 -7.22 -19.60
N SER A 168 23.75 -5.87 -19.45
CA SER A 168 24.10 -5.16 -18.22
C SER A 168 22.92 -4.36 -17.69
N LEU A 169 22.96 -4.10 -16.39
CA LEU A 169 22.00 -3.29 -15.64
C LEU A 169 22.63 -1.95 -15.28
#